data_2fc727603d8d4d9d3aa50fc424ff2e49
#
_entry.id   2fc727603d8d4d9d3aa50fc424ff2e49
#
_cell.length_a   1.000
_cell.length_b   1.000
_cell.length_c   1.000
_cell.angle_alpha   90.00
_cell.angle_beta   90.00
_cell.angle_gamma   90.00
#
_symmetry.space_group_name_H-M   'P 1'
#
loop_
_entity.id
_entity.type
_entity.pdbx_description
1 polymer ?
#
loop_
_entity_poly.entity_id
_entity_poly.type
_entity_poly.pdbx_seq_one_letter_code
_entity_poly.pdbx_strand_id
1 'polypeptide(L)'
;TLSLKEIQSFSRGDLIVHADHGIGRFDGLVSMPQGDHMQEFVKLVYRNNDTIYVNLHSLHKLSHYRSGEGGKEVTLNAVGSGAWQRIKERTKKRIKDIARDLIRLYAKRRETEGFAFSPDTYLQHELEASFAFEDTPDQAAAVTAVKADMERPYPMDRLLCGDVGFGKTEVAVRAAFKAATDGKQVAVLVPTTVLAYQHYRTFSKRLKDFPVRVDYISRARTPKELRAILADLREGKIDIIIGTHRLTSKDVAFHDLGLLIIDEEQKFGVATKEKLRQLQVNVDTLTMSATPIPRT
;
A
#
# COMPACT_ATOMS: atom_id res chain seq x y z
N THR A 1 1.39 14.70 -17.46
CA THR A 1 1.77 15.57 -18.60
C THR A 1 1.75 14.74 -19.85
N LEU A 2 1.01 15.15 -20.87
CA LEU A 2 0.93 14.45 -22.14
C LEU A 2 2.07 14.89 -23.07
N SER A 3 2.65 13.93 -23.79
CA SER A 3 3.59 14.17 -24.88
C SER A 3 2.86 14.26 -26.22
N LEU A 4 3.52 14.81 -27.25
CA LEU A 4 2.96 14.90 -28.59
C LEU A 4 2.59 13.52 -29.16
N LYS A 5 3.41 12.48 -28.90
CA LYS A 5 3.14 11.11 -29.32
C LYS A 5 1.89 10.53 -28.67
N GLU A 6 1.66 10.84 -27.40
CA GLU A 6 0.47 10.37 -26.70
C GLU A 6 -0.80 11.05 -27.23
N ILE A 7 -0.74 12.33 -27.59
CA ILE A 7 -1.90 13.02 -28.17
C ILE A 7 -2.28 12.46 -29.52
N GLN A 8 -1.32 12.06 -30.34
CA GLN A 8 -1.58 11.40 -31.62
C GLN A 8 -2.23 10.03 -31.47
N SER A 9 -2.12 9.38 -30.32
CA SER A 9 -2.76 8.10 -30.01
C SER A 9 -4.21 8.23 -29.54
N PHE A 10 -4.70 9.44 -29.24
CA PHE A 10 -6.09 9.64 -28.81
C PHE A 10 -7.07 9.56 -29.98
N SER A 11 -8.20 8.93 -29.71
CA SER A 11 -9.35 8.90 -30.59
C SER A 11 -10.32 10.03 -30.25
N ARG A 12 -11.05 10.52 -31.26
CA ARG A 12 -12.15 11.46 -31.00
C ARG A 12 -13.15 10.86 -30.03
N GLY A 13 -13.45 11.60 -28.98
CA GLY A 13 -14.34 11.13 -27.91
C GLY A 13 -13.62 10.78 -26.61
N ASP A 14 -12.30 10.60 -26.62
CA ASP A 14 -11.52 10.30 -25.43
C ASP A 14 -11.58 11.45 -24.43
N LEU A 15 -11.58 11.09 -23.13
CA LEU A 15 -11.65 12.07 -22.05
C LEU A 15 -10.26 12.55 -21.67
N ILE A 16 -10.08 13.87 -21.68
CA ILE A 16 -8.85 14.56 -21.27
C ILE A 16 -9.16 15.53 -20.13
N VAL A 17 -8.26 15.60 -19.17
CA VAL A 17 -8.33 16.57 -18.08
C VAL A 17 -7.42 17.76 -18.39
N HIS A 18 -7.98 18.95 -18.47
CA HIS A 18 -7.23 20.20 -18.52
C HIS A 18 -7.06 20.75 -17.11
N ALA A 19 -5.84 21.15 -16.74
CA ALA A 19 -5.53 21.62 -15.40
C ALA A 19 -6.42 22.80 -14.92
N ASP A 20 -6.84 23.66 -15.83
CA ASP A 20 -7.61 24.87 -15.50
C ASP A 20 -9.11 24.73 -15.78
N HIS A 21 -9.52 23.87 -16.72
CA HIS A 21 -10.89 23.75 -17.22
C HIS A 21 -11.59 22.43 -16.87
N GLY A 22 -10.85 21.45 -16.37
CA GLY A 22 -11.39 20.15 -15.96
C GLY A 22 -11.54 19.17 -17.12
N ILE A 23 -12.54 18.27 -17.01
CA ILE A 23 -12.73 17.16 -17.92
C ILE A 23 -13.43 17.65 -19.19
N GLY A 24 -12.76 17.47 -20.32
CA GLY A 24 -13.25 17.70 -21.67
C GLY A 24 -13.10 16.46 -22.53
N ARG A 25 -13.70 16.48 -23.72
CA ARG A 25 -13.63 15.42 -24.72
C ARG A 25 -12.68 15.85 -25.84
N PHE A 26 -11.75 14.98 -26.21
CA PHE A 26 -10.86 15.23 -27.35
C PHE A 26 -11.63 15.19 -28.68
N ASP A 27 -11.47 16.20 -29.51
CA ASP A 27 -12.11 16.33 -30.84
C ASP A 27 -11.10 16.48 -31.98
N GLY A 28 -9.83 16.17 -31.72
CA GLY A 28 -8.76 16.16 -32.73
C GLY A 28 -7.80 17.32 -32.63
N LEU A 29 -6.87 17.35 -33.58
CA LEU A 29 -5.93 18.45 -33.80
C LEU A 29 -6.49 19.36 -34.89
N VAL A 30 -6.35 20.67 -34.69
CA VAL A 30 -6.83 21.70 -35.62
C VAL A 30 -5.71 22.72 -35.86
N SER A 31 -5.42 22.98 -37.12
CA SER A 31 -4.49 24.04 -37.53
C SER A 31 -5.24 25.36 -37.68
N MET A 32 -4.80 26.38 -36.99
CA MET A 32 -5.38 27.73 -37.05
C MET A 32 -4.29 28.76 -37.31
N PRO A 33 -4.61 29.84 -38.10
CA PRO A 33 -3.67 30.92 -38.34
C PRO A 33 -3.42 31.71 -37.04
N GLN A 34 -2.16 31.91 -36.72
CA GLN A 34 -1.74 32.78 -35.62
C GLN A 34 -0.65 33.74 -36.16
N GLY A 35 -1.03 34.95 -36.54
CA GLY A 35 -0.17 35.84 -37.32
C GLY A 35 0.15 35.28 -38.69
N ASP A 36 1.41 35.29 -39.07
CA ASP A 36 1.85 34.81 -40.39
C ASP A 36 2.11 33.28 -40.46
N HIS A 37 1.82 32.54 -39.39
CA HIS A 37 2.11 31.08 -39.33
C HIS A 37 0.86 30.29 -38.97
N MET A 38 0.77 29.05 -39.52
CA MET A 38 -0.22 28.06 -39.10
C MET A 38 0.29 27.34 -37.88
N GLN A 39 -0.54 27.29 -36.84
CA GLN A 39 -0.23 26.62 -35.57
C GLN A 39 -1.24 25.53 -35.25
N GLU A 40 -0.76 24.41 -34.74
CA GLU A 40 -1.61 23.29 -34.34
C GLU A 40 -2.09 23.44 -32.90
N PHE A 41 -3.36 23.12 -32.69
CA PHE A 41 -4.04 23.14 -31.40
C PHE A 41 -4.76 21.84 -31.13
N VAL A 42 -4.78 21.42 -29.90
CA VAL A 42 -5.65 20.34 -29.41
C VAL A 42 -7.02 20.91 -29.15
N LYS A 43 -8.04 20.40 -29.87
CA LYS A 43 -9.43 20.80 -29.70
C LYS A 43 -10.08 19.93 -28.62
N LEU A 44 -10.59 20.57 -27.56
CA LEU A 44 -11.33 19.94 -26.47
C LEU A 44 -12.76 20.48 -26.44
N VAL A 45 -13.73 19.59 -26.40
CA VAL A 45 -15.16 19.93 -26.27
C VAL A 45 -15.62 19.66 -24.85
N TYR A 46 -16.29 20.61 -24.27
CA TYR A 46 -16.81 20.63 -22.92
C TYR A 46 -18.34 20.52 -22.90
N ARG A 47 -18.94 20.65 -21.72
CA ARG A 47 -20.39 20.70 -21.56
C ARG A 47 -20.96 21.87 -22.36
N ASN A 48 -22.17 21.71 -22.92
CA ASN A 48 -22.86 22.67 -23.77
C ASN A 48 -22.15 22.97 -25.12
N ASN A 49 -21.29 22.08 -25.58
CA ASN A 49 -20.47 22.25 -26.80
C ASN A 49 -19.46 23.43 -26.73
N ASP A 50 -19.16 23.89 -25.52
CA ASP A 50 -18.07 24.86 -25.36
C ASP A 50 -16.75 24.23 -25.86
N THR A 51 -15.96 24.98 -26.61
CA THR A 51 -14.71 24.47 -27.18
C THR A 51 -13.50 25.24 -26.67
N ILE A 52 -12.44 24.53 -26.28
CA ILE A 52 -11.15 25.12 -25.91
C ILE A 52 -10.09 24.58 -26.87
N TYR A 53 -9.27 25.48 -27.36
CA TYR A 53 -8.10 25.17 -28.18
C TYR A 53 -6.84 25.31 -27.33
N VAL A 54 -6.12 24.22 -27.16
CA VAL A 54 -4.91 24.16 -26.34
C VAL A 54 -3.70 24.08 -27.27
N ASN A 55 -2.83 25.09 -27.17
CA ASN A 55 -1.59 25.13 -27.93
C ASN A 55 -0.67 23.93 -27.57
N LEU A 56 0.06 23.39 -28.53
CA LEU A 56 0.99 22.29 -28.31
C LEU A 56 2.07 22.61 -27.23
N HIS A 57 2.48 23.85 -27.08
CA HIS A 57 3.38 24.28 -25.99
C HIS A 57 2.76 24.15 -24.59
N SER A 58 1.42 24.08 -24.51
CA SER A 58 0.66 23.96 -23.27
C SER A 58 0.20 22.53 -22.96
N LEU A 59 0.76 21.51 -23.62
CA LEU A 59 0.44 20.11 -23.40
C LEU A 59 0.70 19.65 -21.97
N HIS A 60 1.61 20.30 -21.25
CA HIS A 60 1.86 20.07 -19.83
C HIS A 60 0.63 20.30 -18.94
N LYS A 61 -0.37 21.05 -19.42
CA LYS A 61 -1.65 21.27 -18.75
C LYS A 61 -2.67 20.15 -18.98
N LEU A 62 -2.38 19.22 -19.89
CA LEU A 62 -3.26 18.11 -20.24
C LEU A 62 -2.80 16.82 -19.59
N SER A 63 -3.76 15.99 -19.16
CA SER A 63 -3.53 14.65 -18.67
C SER A 63 -4.65 13.71 -19.10
N HIS A 64 -4.32 12.43 -19.22
CA HIS A 64 -5.30 11.39 -19.54
C HIS A 64 -6.29 11.24 -18.39
N TYR A 65 -7.59 11.21 -18.71
CA TYR A 65 -8.59 10.84 -17.71
C TYR A 65 -8.53 9.33 -17.49
N ARG A 66 -8.22 8.91 -16.27
CA ARG A 66 -8.32 7.50 -15.86
C ARG A 66 -9.61 7.31 -15.08
N SER A 67 -10.56 6.55 -15.63
CA SER A 67 -11.75 6.16 -14.88
C SER A 67 -11.33 5.29 -13.70
N GLY A 68 -11.79 5.64 -12.50
CA GLY A 68 -11.70 4.73 -11.36
C GLY A 68 -12.59 3.51 -11.58
N GLU A 69 -12.28 2.38 -10.94
CA GLU A 69 -13.12 1.18 -10.92
C GLU A 69 -14.53 1.54 -10.43
N GLY A 70 -15.49 1.65 -11.33
CA GLY A 70 -16.86 1.98 -10.92
C GLY A 70 -17.83 2.42 -12.01
N GLY A 71 -17.42 2.48 -13.28
CA GLY A 71 -18.35 2.61 -14.43
C GLY A 71 -19.36 3.78 -14.40
N LYS A 72 -19.13 4.83 -13.60
CA LYS A 72 -20.02 6.02 -13.60
C LYS A 72 -19.79 6.83 -14.85
N GLU A 73 -20.87 7.18 -15.53
CA GLU A 73 -20.85 8.13 -16.64
C GLU A 73 -20.15 9.44 -16.22
N VAL A 74 -19.10 9.80 -16.97
CA VAL A 74 -18.30 10.97 -16.65
C VAL A 74 -18.99 12.20 -17.22
N THR A 75 -19.40 13.10 -16.34
CA THR A 75 -20.00 14.38 -16.75
C THR A 75 -18.91 15.37 -17.12
N LEU A 76 -18.95 15.90 -18.34
CA LEU A 76 -18.05 16.96 -18.80
C LEU A 76 -18.21 18.23 -17.94
N ASN A 77 -17.13 18.94 -17.70
CA ASN A 77 -17.16 20.21 -16.99
C ASN A 77 -17.74 21.31 -17.89
N ALA A 78 -18.36 22.34 -17.30
CA ALA A 78 -18.74 23.55 -18.00
C ALA A 78 -17.62 24.59 -17.86
N VAL A 79 -17.22 25.18 -18.98
CA VAL A 79 -16.18 26.21 -19.04
C VAL A 79 -16.66 27.46 -18.27
N GLY A 80 -15.78 28.07 -17.47
CA GLY A 80 -16.10 29.33 -16.75
C GLY A 80 -17.02 29.20 -15.54
N SER A 81 -17.57 28.01 -15.24
CA SER A 81 -18.52 27.80 -14.13
C SER A 81 -17.91 27.87 -12.71
N GLY A 82 -16.59 27.92 -12.59
CA GLY A 82 -15.88 27.82 -11.31
C GLY A 82 -16.00 26.44 -10.61
N ALA A 83 -16.79 25.52 -11.18
CA ALA A 83 -17.02 24.20 -10.59
C ALA A 83 -15.74 23.39 -10.46
N TRP A 84 -14.90 23.43 -11.46
CA TRP A 84 -13.60 22.75 -11.45
C TRP A 84 -12.65 23.30 -10.37
N GLN A 85 -12.61 24.63 -10.22
CA GLN A 85 -11.80 25.24 -9.17
C GLN A 85 -12.26 24.81 -7.78
N ARG A 86 -13.58 24.77 -7.54
CA ARG A 86 -14.15 24.28 -6.27
C ARG A 86 -13.79 22.81 -6.01
N ILE A 87 -13.77 21.95 -7.05
CA ILE A 87 -13.35 20.56 -6.93
C ILE A 87 -11.87 20.51 -6.55
N LYS A 88 -11.00 21.25 -7.23
CA LYS A 88 -9.55 21.31 -6.93
C LYS A 88 -9.31 21.79 -5.49
N GLU A 89 -9.97 22.84 -5.04
CA GLU A 89 -9.83 23.37 -3.69
C GLU A 89 -10.28 22.36 -2.62
N ARG A 90 -11.42 21.70 -2.83
CA ARG A 90 -11.89 20.62 -1.94
C ARG A 90 -10.91 19.48 -1.89
N THR A 91 -10.39 19.03 -3.03
CA THR A 91 -9.41 17.95 -3.10
C THR A 91 -8.11 18.35 -2.40
N LYS A 92 -7.61 19.57 -2.66
CA LYS A 92 -6.41 20.11 -2.01
C LYS A 92 -6.58 20.22 -0.49
N LYS A 93 -7.74 20.66 -0.02
CA LYS A 93 -8.07 20.70 1.42
C LYS A 93 -8.06 19.29 2.00
N ARG A 94 -8.75 18.34 1.35
CA ARG A 94 -8.81 16.94 1.78
C ARG A 94 -7.43 16.28 1.86
N ILE A 95 -6.56 16.55 0.87
CA ILE A 95 -5.17 16.05 0.88
C ILE A 95 -4.39 16.65 2.06
N LYS A 96 -4.55 17.96 2.34
CA LYS A 96 -3.91 18.61 3.49
C LYS A 96 -4.40 18.03 4.82
N ASP A 97 -5.70 17.73 4.94
CA ASP A 97 -6.26 17.15 6.15
C ASP A 97 -5.72 15.72 6.36
N ILE A 98 -5.68 14.89 5.31
CA ILE A 98 -5.06 13.56 5.35
C ILE A 98 -3.57 13.64 5.74
N ALA A 99 -2.81 14.56 5.15
CA ALA A 99 -1.40 14.76 5.49
C ALA A 99 -1.22 15.17 6.96
N ARG A 100 -2.08 16.06 7.48
CA ARG A 100 -2.06 16.48 8.89
C ARG A 100 -2.36 15.32 9.83
N ASP A 101 -3.35 14.47 9.49
CA ASP A 101 -3.71 13.32 10.30
C ASP A 101 -2.60 12.26 10.29
N LEU A 102 -1.93 12.07 9.15
CA LEU A 102 -0.76 11.22 9.04
C LEU A 102 0.40 11.73 9.91
N ILE A 103 0.72 13.04 9.83
CA ILE A 103 1.78 13.66 10.64
C ILE A 103 1.47 13.49 12.15
N ARG A 104 0.22 13.70 12.56
CA ARG A 104 -0.21 13.49 13.94
C ARG A 104 -0.05 12.02 14.38
N LEU A 105 -0.41 11.08 13.50
CA LEU A 105 -0.24 9.66 13.77
C LEU A 105 1.25 9.30 13.95
N TYR A 106 2.11 9.79 13.06
CA TYR A 106 3.56 9.57 13.17
C TYR A 106 4.16 10.21 14.42
N ALA A 107 3.76 11.44 14.75
CA ALA A 107 4.19 12.09 15.99
C ALA A 107 3.77 11.27 17.22
N LYS A 108 2.50 10.85 17.28
CA LYS A 108 1.99 10.01 18.37
C LYS A 108 2.76 8.68 18.49
N ARG A 109 3.10 8.03 17.37
CA ARG A 109 3.91 6.78 17.40
C ARG A 109 5.31 7.02 17.96
N ARG A 110 5.94 8.14 17.62
CA ARG A 110 7.27 8.49 18.15
C ARG A 110 7.28 8.86 19.64
N GLU A 111 6.15 9.35 20.15
CA GLU A 111 5.96 9.68 21.57
C GLU A 111 5.47 8.46 22.38
N THR A 112 5.02 7.39 21.73
CA THR A 112 4.55 6.18 22.40
C THR A 112 5.75 5.25 22.62
N GLU A 113 5.93 4.80 23.86
CA GLU A 113 6.89 3.73 24.16
C GLU A 113 6.44 2.46 23.45
N GLY A 114 7.33 1.92 22.61
CA GLY A 114 7.18 0.62 21.94
C GLY A 114 7.82 -0.48 22.78
N PHE A 115 7.66 -1.71 22.31
CA PHE A 115 8.40 -2.83 22.86
C PHE A 115 9.76 -2.91 22.16
N ALA A 116 10.85 -2.77 22.90
CA ALA A 116 12.20 -3.01 22.40
C ALA A 116 12.48 -4.51 22.43
N PHE A 117 12.58 -5.13 21.26
CA PHE A 117 12.91 -6.56 21.16
C PHE A 117 14.35 -6.83 21.62
N SER A 118 14.57 -7.99 22.20
CA SER A 118 15.88 -8.42 22.66
C SER A 118 16.88 -8.57 21.50
N PRO A 119 18.19 -8.40 21.72
CA PRO A 119 19.20 -8.78 20.74
C PRO A 119 19.05 -10.23 20.28
N ASP A 120 19.64 -10.59 19.14
CA ASP A 120 19.52 -11.92 18.56
C ASP A 120 19.96 -13.00 19.55
N THR A 121 19.09 -13.98 19.73
CA THR A 121 19.37 -15.18 20.55
C THR A 121 20.08 -16.25 19.73
N TYR A 122 20.57 -17.30 20.39
CA TYR A 122 21.12 -18.48 19.72
C TYR A 122 20.14 -19.07 18.68
N LEU A 123 18.84 -19.14 19.04
CA LEU A 123 17.81 -19.66 18.13
C LEU A 123 17.67 -18.81 16.85
N GLN A 124 17.83 -17.47 16.97
CA GLN A 124 17.81 -16.60 15.80
C GLN A 124 18.99 -16.89 14.85
N HIS A 125 20.18 -17.07 15.39
CA HIS A 125 21.35 -17.44 14.60
C HIS A 125 21.21 -18.82 13.96
N GLU A 126 20.62 -19.79 14.67
CA GLU A 126 20.34 -21.13 14.13
C GLU A 126 19.33 -21.07 12.99
N LEU A 127 18.24 -20.29 13.13
CA LEU A 127 17.29 -20.05 12.05
C LEU A 127 17.99 -19.47 10.82
N GLU A 128 18.81 -18.48 10.98
CA GLU A 128 19.49 -17.81 9.87
C GLU A 128 20.51 -18.73 9.20
N ALA A 129 21.28 -19.47 9.99
CA ALA A 129 22.23 -20.46 9.47
C ALA A 129 21.55 -21.63 8.73
N SER A 130 20.31 -21.96 9.08
CA SER A 130 19.53 -23.01 8.40
C SER A 130 18.94 -22.57 7.05
N PHE A 131 19.16 -21.32 6.63
CA PHE A 131 18.69 -20.85 5.32
C PHE A 131 19.52 -21.51 4.20
N ALA A 132 18.83 -22.11 3.24
CA ALA A 132 19.47 -22.92 2.20
C ALA A 132 20.22 -22.12 1.13
N PHE A 133 20.13 -20.78 1.16
CA PHE A 133 20.72 -19.87 0.19
C PHE A 133 21.59 -18.85 0.91
N GLU A 134 22.53 -18.27 0.18
CA GLU A 134 23.29 -17.11 0.66
C GLU A 134 22.46 -15.84 0.49
N ASP A 135 22.49 -14.98 1.50
CA ASP A 135 21.84 -13.67 1.42
C ASP A 135 22.57 -12.78 0.42
N THR A 136 21.84 -12.07 -0.43
CA THR A 136 22.43 -11.00 -1.20
C THR A 136 22.83 -9.84 -0.26
N PRO A 137 23.77 -8.95 -0.65
CA PRO A 137 24.15 -7.81 0.17
C PRO A 137 22.95 -6.94 0.58
N ASP A 138 21.98 -6.77 -0.30
CA ASP A 138 20.75 -6.00 -0.01
C ASP A 138 19.82 -6.73 0.98
N GLN A 139 19.72 -8.05 0.90
CA GLN A 139 18.97 -8.85 1.87
C GLN A 139 19.60 -8.76 3.26
N ALA A 140 20.93 -8.94 3.34
CA ALA A 140 21.66 -8.81 4.61
C ALA A 140 21.51 -7.44 5.23
N ALA A 141 21.63 -6.37 4.41
CA ALA A 141 21.40 -4.99 4.85
C ALA A 141 19.98 -4.76 5.34
N ALA A 142 18.98 -5.31 4.63
CA ALA A 142 17.57 -5.20 5.01
C ALA A 142 17.28 -5.93 6.34
N VAL A 143 17.79 -7.14 6.53
CA VAL A 143 17.65 -7.90 7.79
C VAL A 143 18.27 -7.11 8.95
N THR A 144 19.49 -6.63 8.79
CA THR A 144 20.19 -5.83 9.81
C THR A 144 19.39 -4.57 10.18
N ALA A 145 18.88 -3.87 9.19
CA ALA A 145 18.10 -2.65 9.40
C ALA A 145 16.76 -2.90 10.09
N VAL A 146 16.04 -4.00 9.73
CA VAL A 146 14.79 -4.38 10.39
C VAL A 146 15.04 -4.74 11.85
N LYS A 147 16.04 -5.59 12.14
CA LYS A 147 16.38 -5.97 13.52
C LYS A 147 16.77 -4.76 14.37
N ALA A 148 17.62 -3.88 13.83
CA ALA A 148 18.02 -2.66 14.52
C ALA A 148 16.84 -1.73 14.84
N ASP A 149 15.81 -1.67 13.97
CA ASP A 149 14.61 -0.90 14.27
C ASP A 149 13.72 -1.60 15.33
N MET A 150 13.60 -2.93 15.32
CA MET A 150 12.85 -3.70 16.30
C MET A 150 13.47 -3.59 17.72
N GLU A 151 14.76 -3.41 17.83
CA GLU A 151 15.49 -3.27 19.11
C GLU A 151 15.39 -1.87 19.73
N ARG A 152 14.71 -0.93 19.06
CA ARG A 152 14.50 0.44 19.56
C ARG A 152 13.27 0.53 20.49
N PRO A 153 13.26 1.47 21.45
CA PRO A 153 12.15 1.62 22.39
C PRO A 153 10.94 2.37 21.82
N TYR A 154 10.78 2.42 20.51
CA TYR A 154 9.63 3.01 19.83
C TYR A 154 9.18 2.14 18.64
N PRO A 155 7.88 2.12 18.31
CA PRO A 155 7.34 1.22 17.31
C PRO A 155 7.98 1.42 15.93
N MET A 156 8.52 0.34 15.35
CA MET A 156 9.05 0.34 13.99
C MET A 156 7.95 0.65 12.98
N ASP A 157 8.27 1.43 11.94
CA ASP A 157 7.45 1.60 10.73
C ASP A 157 8.36 1.55 9.50
N ARG A 158 8.65 0.36 9.03
CA ARG A 158 9.61 0.15 7.95
C ARG A 158 8.95 -0.40 6.69
N LEU A 159 9.29 0.21 5.56
CA LEU A 159 8.93 -0.27 4.23
C LEU A 159 10.12 -1.04 3.62
N LEU A 160 9.89 -2.30 3.29
CA LEU A 160 10.81 -3.17 2.55
C LEU A 160 10.37 -3.25 1.08
N CYS A 161 11.14 -2.62 0.20
CA CYS A 161 10.91 -2.64 -1.23
C CYS A 161 11.87 -3.58 -1.93
N GLY A 162 11.38 -4.32 -2.90
CA GLY A 162 12.19 -5.21 -3.75
C GLY A 162 11.27 -5.95 -4.73
N ASP A 163 11.78 -6.29 -5.90
CA ASP A 163 11.00 -6.99 -6.92
C ASP A 163 10.47 -8.36 -6.46
N VAL A 164 9.55 -8.93 -7.24
CA VAL A 164 9.03 -10.28 -7.00
C VAL A 164 10.18 -11.29 -7.11
N GLY A 165 10.29 -12.19 -6.11
CA GLY A 165 11.35 -13.19 -6.07
C GLY A 165 12.64 -12.78 -5.34
N PHE A 166 12.78 -11.51 -4.91
CA PHE A 166 13.97 -11.01 -4.20
C PHE A 166 14.03 -11.37 -2.70
N GLY A 167 13.30 -12.39 -2.27
CA GLY A 167 13.44 -12.94 -0.93
C GLY A 167 12.88 -12.09 0.21
N LYS A 168 12.02 -11.07 -0.05
CA LYS A 168 11.37 -10.27 1.00
C LYS A 168 10.71 -11.10 2.09
N THR A 169 10.17 -12.25 1.72
CA THR A 169 9.52 -13.18 2.65
C THR A 169 10.49 -13.75 3.69
N GLU A 170 11.76 -14.00 3.33
CA GLU A 170 12.76 -14.49 4.29
C GLU A 170 13.07 -13.41 5.34
N VAL A 171 13.19 -12.13 4.93
CA VAL A 171 13.33 -11.01 5.88
C VAL A 171 12.16 -10.96 6.85
N ALA A 172 10.93 -11.16 6.34
CA ALA A 172 9.71 -11.20 7.16
C ALA A 172 9.70 -12.40 8.12
N VAL A 173 10.16 -13.58 7.70
CA VAL A 173 10.26 -14.77 8.57
C VAL A 173 11.23 -14.53 9.72
N ARG A 174 12.41 -13.94 9.44
CA ARG A 174 13.41 -13.62 10.47
C ARG A 174 12.90 -12.60 11.48
N ALA A 175 12.21 -11.54 11.00
CA ALA A 175 11.58 -10.56 11.88
C ALA A 175 10.45 -11.18 12.73
N ALA A 176 9.59 -12.01 12.13
CA ALA A 176 8.53 -12.71 12.82
C ALA A 176 9.06 -13.68 13.88
N PHE A 177 10.11 -14.40 13.58
CA PHE A 177 10.74 -15.32 14.51
C PHE A 177 11.35 -14.55 15.71
N LYS A 178 12.05 -13.46 15.46
CA LYS A 178 12.58 -12.58 16.52
C LYS A 178 11.47 -12.12 17.46
N ALA A 179 10.34 -11.68 16.93
CA ALA A 179 9.22 -11.25 17.75
C ALA A 179 8.58 -12.41 18.52
N ALA A 180 8.43 -13.58 17.89
CA ALA A 180 7.86 -14.76 18.53
C ALA A 180 8.75 -15.30 19.67
N THR A 181 10.06 -15.29 19.52
CA THR A 181 11.01 -15.72 20.57
C THR A 181 11.03 -14.78 21.78
N ASP A 182 10.62 -13.54 21.63
CA ASP A 182 10.42 -12.58 22.71
C ASP A 182 8.99 -12.65 23.32
N GLY A 183 8.21 -13.67 22.97
CA GLY A 183 6.87 -13.91 23.50
C GLY A 183 5.80 -13.01 22.90
N LYS A 184 6.08 -12.26 21.83
CA LYS A 184 5.10 -11.41 21.15
C LYS A 184 4.44 -12.13 19.99
N GLN A 185 3.14 -11.89 19.80
CA GLN A 185 2.43 -12.42 18.65
C GLN A 185 2.71 -11.59 17.41
N VAL A 186 2.67 -12.27 16.26
CA VAL A 186 2.89 -11.67 14.93
C VAL A 186 1.66 -11.87 14.06
N ALA A 187 1.21 -10.80 13.42
CA ALA A 187 0.17 -10.84 12.40
C ALA A 187 0.76 -10.58 11.03
N VAL A 188 0.55 -11.50 10.08
CA VAL A 188 0.96 -11.35 8.68
C VAL A 188 -0.27 -11.13 7.82
N LEU A 189 -0.43 -9.91 7.33
CA LEU A 189 -1.57 -9.51 6.53
C LEU A 189 -1.23 -9.56 5.04
N VAL A 190 -2.05 -10.26 4.27
CA VAL A 190 -1.90 -10.43 2.83
C VAL A 190 -3.21 -10.15 2.08
N PRO A 191 -3.17 -9.72 0.81
CA PRO A 191 -4.38 -9.29 0.10
C PRO A 191 -5.32 -10.43 -0.30
N THR A 192 -4.82 -11.64 -0.49
CA THR A 192 -5.61 -12.77 -1.00
C THR A 192 -5.47 -14.04 -0.16
N THR A 193 -6.48 -14.90 -0.20
CA THR A 193 -6.45 -16.20 0.49
C THR A 193 -5.40 -17.15 -0.05
N VAL A 194 -5.07 -17.05 -1.34
CA VAL A 194 -4.00 -17.84 -1.97
C VAL A 194 -2.65 -17.44 -1.38
N LEU A 195 -2.37 -16.14 -1.29
CA LEU A 195 -1.15 -15.62 -0.66
C LEU A 195 -1.09 -15.98 0.83
N ALA A 196 -2.22 -15.94 1.55
CA ALA A 196 -2.25 -16.36 2.96
C ALA A 196 -1.80 -17.82 3.11
N TYR A 197 -2.29 -18.71 2.27
CA TYR A 197 -1.88 -20.12 2.30
C TYR A 197 -0.42 -20.32 1.86
N GLN A 198 0.05 -19.58 0.85
CA GLN A 198 1.46 -19.64 0.42
C GLN A 198 2.39 -19.16 1.53
N HIS A 199 2.12 -18.03 2.16
CA HIS A 199 2.90 -17.56 3.31
C HIS A 199 2.84 -18.54 4.47
N TYR A 200 1.66 -19.07 4.79
CA TYR A 200 1.54 -20.11 5.84
C TYR A 200 2.46 -21.30 5.56
N ARG A 201 2.46 -21.83 4.35
CA ARG A 201 3.35 -22.95 3.98
C ARG A 201 4.83 -22.58 4.10
N THR A 202 5.20 -21.38 3.66
CA THR A 202 6.58 -20.90 3.72
C THR A 202 7.04 -20.73 5.17
N PHE A 203 6.26 -20.02 6.00
CA PHE A 203 6.56 -19.82 7.41
C PHE A 203 6.59 -21.15 8.17
N SER A 204 5.57 -22.01 8.02
CA SER A 204 5.52 -23.32 8.67
C SER A 204 6.68 -24.22 8.28
N LYS A 205 7.09 -24.23 6.99
CA LYS A 205 8.24 -25.01 6.53
C LYS A 205 9.54 -24.46 7.13
N ARG A 206 9.68 -23.14 7.17
CA ARG A 206 10.91 -22.46 7.61
C ARG A 206 11.11 -22.57 9.13
N LEU A 207 10.00 -22.59 9.88
CA LEU A 207 9.98 -22.59 11.34
C LEU A 207 9.67 -23.98 11.95
N LYS A 208 9.62 -25.05 11.16
CA LYS A 208 9.18 -26.39 11.59
C LYS A 208 9.99 -26.98 12.75
N ASP A 209 11.28 -26.67 12.82
CA ASP A 209 12.21 -27.20 13.79
C ASP A 209 12.38 -26.29 15.03
N PHE A 210 11.60 -25.22 15.12
CA PHE A 210 11.62 -24.23 16.17
C PHE A 210 10.32 -24.22 16.99
N PRO A 211 10.36 -23.84 18.27
CA PRO A 211 9.19 -23.84 19.14
C PRO A 211 8.25 -22.64 18.89
N VAL A 212 7.83 -22.45 17.63
CA VAL A 212 6.94 -21.37 17.20
C VAL A 212 5.75 -21.96 16.45
N ARG A 213 4.55 -21.65 16.90
CA ARG A 213 3.31 -22.12 16.27
C ARG A 213 2.82 -21.11 15.25
N VAL A 214 2.75 -21.56 13.99
CA VAL A 214 2.22 -20.79 12.86
C VAL A 214 0.85 -21.31 12.47
N ASP A 215 -0.14 -20.43 12.30
CA ASP A 215 -1.46 -20.79 11.75
C ASP A 215 -1.95 -19.72 10.77
N TYR A 216 -3.08 -19.98 10.09
CA TYR A 216 -3.65 -19.04 9.14
C TYR A 216 -5.18 -18.99 9.19
N ILE A 217 -5.74 -17.81 8.93
CA ILE A 217 -7.18 -17.58 8.80
C ILE A 217 -7.54 -17.34 7.35
N SER A 218 -8.42 -18.19 6.81
CA SER A 218 -8.97 -18.02 5.46
C SER A 218 -10.42 -18.47 5.39
N ARG A 219 -11.11 -18.13 4.31
CA ARG A 219 -12.47 -18.59 4.03
C ARG A 219 -12.56 -20.11 3.77
N ALA A 220 -11.43 -20.75 3.51
CA ALA A 220 -11.35 -22.19 3.29
C ALA A 220 -11.40 -23.02 4.61
N ARG A 221 -11.24 -22.35 5.76
CA ARG A 221 -11.35 -23.00 7.07
C ARG A 221 -12.81 -23.17 7.45
N THR A 222 -13.14 -24.28 8.07
CA THR A 222 -14.48 -24.52 8.62
C THR A 222 -14.79 -23.57 9.79
N PRO A 223 -16.06 -23.26 10.09
CA PRO A 223 -16.42 -22.44 11.24
C PRO A 223 -15.94 -22.99 12.58
N LYS A 224 -15.79 -24.31 12.70
CA LYS A 224 -15.25 -24.97 13.90
C LYS A 224 -13.76 -24.71 14.05
N GLU A 225 -12.98 -24.92 13.00
CA GLU A 225 -11.55 -24.63 12.98
C GLU A 225 -11.26 -23.15 13.23
N LEU A 226 -12.03 -22.26 12.59
CA LEU A 226 -11.87 -20.83 12.79
C LEU A 226 -12.09 -20.42 14.26
N ARG A 227 -13.12 -20.97 14.91
CA ARG A 227 -13.38 -20.69 16.34
C ARG A 227 -12.23 -21.19 17.23
N ALA A 228 -11.67 -22.38 16.94
CA ALA A 228 -10.52 -22.91 17.66
C ALA A 228 -9.27 -22.02 17.49
N ILE A 229 -8.98 -21.61 16.24
CA ILE A 229 -7.86 -20.72 15.95
C ILE A 229 -8.00 -19.38 16.68
N LEU A 230 -9.20 -18.78 16.66
CA LEU A 230 -9.45 -17.51 17.37
C LEU A 230 -9.32 -17.63 18.89
N ALA A 231 -9.72 -18.76 19.47
CA ALA A 231 -9.54 -19.04 20.89
C ALA A 231 -8.04 -19.19 21.22
N ASP A 232 -7.31 -20.02 20.47
CA ASP A 232 -5.87 -20.20 20.64
C ASP A 232 -5.08 -18.90 20.45
N LEU A 233 -5.48 -18.04 19.51
CA LEU A 233 -4.86 -16.75 19.30
C LEU A 233 -5.05 -15.82 20.51
N ARG A 234 -6.26 -15.78 21.06
CA ARG A 234 -6.58 -14.99 22.24
C ARG A 234 -5.85 -15.47 23.49
N GLU A 235 -5.61 -16.76 23.60
CA GLU A 235 -4.89 -17.40 24.72
C GLU A 235 -3.36 -17.33 24.55
N GLY A 236 -2.84 -16.76 23.45
CA GLY A 236 -1.40 -16.67 23.21
C GLY A 236 -0.75 -17.98 22.76
N LYS A 237 -1.54 -18.98 22.36
CA LYS A 237 -1.03 -20.30 21.89
C LYS A 237 -0.57 -20.30 20.45
N ILE A 238 -0.89 -19.26 19.69
CA ILE A 238 -0.43 -19.05 18.31
C ILE A 238 0.51 -17.86 18.31
N ASP A 239 1.74 -18.08 17.88
CA ASP A 239 2.77 -17.04 17.83
C ASP A 239 2.67 -16.22 16.56
N ILE A 240 2.44 -16.88 15.42
CA ILE A 240 2.35 -16.21 14.11
C ILE A 240 1.03 -16.58 13.44
N ILE A 241 0.21 -15.60 13.17
CA ILE A 241 -1.06 -15.76 12.45
C ILE A 241 -1.03 -15.06 11.11
N ILE A 242 -1.39 -15.78 10.05
CA ILE A 242 -1.39 -15.27 8.68
C ILE A 242 -2.83 -15.16 8.17
N GLY A 243 -3.19 -14.07 7.51
CA GLY A 243 -4.52 -13.94 6.98
C GLY A 243 -4.74 -12.73 6.09
N THR A 244 -5.96 -12.61 5.59
CA THR A 244 -6.38 -11.45 4.80
C THR A 244 -6.98 -10.38 5.72
N HIS A 245 -7.71 -9.40 5.15
CA HIS A 245 -8.48 -8.39 5.91
C HIS A 245 -9.34 -8.99 7.05
N ARG A 246 -9.55 -10.30 7.10
CA ARG A 246 -10.22 -11.00 8.20
C ARG A 246 -9.50 -10.82 9.53
N LEU A 247 -8.17 -10.63 9.52
CA LEU A 247 -7.39 -10.37 10.73
C LEU A 247 -7.74 -9.01 11.40
N THR A 248 -8.35 -8.08 10.66
CA THR A 248 -8.79 -6.78 11.19
C THR A 248 -10.27 -6.79 11.64
N SER A 249 -10.90 -7.94 11.75
CA SER A 249 -12.30 -8.06 12.19
C SER A 249 -12.39 -7.97 13.71
N LYS A 250 -13.54 -7.47 14.22
CA LYS A 250 -13.75 -7.19 15.64
C LYS A 250 -13.67 -8.40 16.57
N ASP A 251 -13.90 -9.60 16.03
CA ASP A 251 -13.84 -10.87 16.77
C ASP A 251 -12.42 -11.49 16.84
N VAL A 252 -11.45 -10.89 16.14
CA VAL A 252 -10.05 -11.27 16.24
C VAL A 252 -9.41 -10.47 17.36
N ALA A 253 -9.02 -11.18 18.41
CA ALA A 253 -8.31 -10.60 19.54
C ALA A 253 -6.96 -11.29 19.72
N PHE A 254 -5.92 -10.50 19.82
CA PHE A 254 -4.57 -10.96 20.12
C PHE A 254 -4.36 -10.93 21.64
N HIS A 255 -3.52 -11.85 22.13
CA HIS A 255 -3.06 -11.82 23.52
C HIS A 255 -2.04 -10.68 23.72
N ASP A 256 -1.01 -10.66 22.89
CA ASP A 256 0.05 -9.64 22.93
C ASP A 256 0.70 -9.46 21.56
N LEU A 257 0.07 -8.64 20.72
CA LEU A 257 0.56 -8.36 19.36
C LEU A 257 1.75 -7.41 19.40
N GLY A 258 2.94 -7.86 18.98
CA GLY A 258 4.16 -7.06 18.92
C GLY A 258 4.61 -6.67 17.52
N LEU A 259 4.28 -7.48 16.50
CA LEU A 259 4.69 -7.23 15.11
C LEU A 259 3.55 -7.42 14.13
N LEU A 260 3.36 -6.45 13.25
CA LEU A 260 2.44 -6.50 12.12
C LEU A 260 3.25 -6.48 10.81
N ILE A 261 3.15 -7.53 10.01
CA ILE A 261 3.74 -7.63 8.68
C ILE A 261 2.63 -7.44 7.66
N ILE A 262 2.81 -6.52 6.71
CA ILE A 262 1.82 -6.22 5.66
C ILE A 262 2.46 -6.47 4.31
N ASP A 263 1.92 -7.42 3.55
CA ASP A 263 2.37 -7.67 2.18
C ASP A 263 1.43 -7.00 1.18
N GLU A 264 1.99 -6.30 0.18
CA GLU A 264 1.26 -5.63 -0.91
C GLU A 264 0.16 -4.66 -0.39
N GLU A 265 0.50 -3.76 0.54
CA GLU A 265 -0.43 -2.79 1.18
C GLU A 265 -1.31 -2.03 0.18
N GLN A 266 -0.80 -1.75 -1.03
CA GLN A 266 -1.52 -1.03 -2.07
C GLN A 266 -2.78 -1.76 -2.55
N LYS A 267 -2.87 -3.08 -2.37
CA LYS A 267 -4.04 -3.89 -2.73
C LYS A 267 -5.16 -3.85 -1.71
N PHE A 268 -4.95 -3.24 -0.54
CA PHE A 268 -5.99 -3.11 0.47
C PHE A 268 -6.86 -1.88 0.25
N GLY A 269 -8.18 -2.04 0.43
CA GLY A 269 -9.14 -0.95 0.38
C GLY A 269 -9.01 0.02 1.57
N VAL A 270 -9.57 1.22 1.42
CA VAL A 270 -9.51 2.31 2.41
C VAL A 270 -9.98 1.86 3.81
N ALA A 271 -11.08 1.12 3.89
CA ALA A 271 -11.63 0.65 5.17
C ALA A 271 -10.68 -0.31 5.91
N THR A 272 -9.94 -1.14 5.19
CA THR A 272 -8.93 -2.03 5.78
C THR A 272 -7.73 -1.25 6.27
N LYS A 273 -7.27 -0.27 5.49
CA LYS A 273 -6.15 0.60 5.88
C LYS A 273 -6.46 1.42 7.13
N GLU A 274 -7.70 1.89 7.29
CA GLU A 274 -8.14 2.59 8.50
C GLU A 274 -8.05 1.71 9.75
N LYS A 275 -8.53 0.47 9.67
CA LYS A 275 -8.42 -0.51 10.76
C LYS A 275 -6.98 -0.88 11.07
N LEU A 276 -6.13 -1.01 10.06
CA LEU A 276 -4.70 -1.27 10.23
C LEU A 276 -4.03 -0.14 11.01
N ARG A 277 -4.35 1.11 10.71
CA ARG A 277 -3.82 2.27 11.44
C ARG A 277 -4.12 2.20 12.96
N GLN A 278 -5.27 1.65 13.34
CA GLN A 278 -5.63 1.47 14.76
C GLN A 278 -4.76 0.39 15.43
N LEU A 279 -4.44 -0.70 14.73
CA LEU A 279 -3.55 -1.75 15.22
C LEU A 279 -2.08 -1.29 15.28
N GLN A 280 -1.68 -0.38 14.42
CA GLN A 280 -0.29 0.06 14.27
C GLN A 280 0.20 1.02 15.37
N VAL A 281 -0.65 1.53 16.25
CA VAL A 281 -0.26 2.62 17.16
C VAL A 281 0.92 2.23 18.07
N ASN A 282 0.90 1.02 18.64
CA ASN A 282 1.91 0.54 19.61
C ASN A 282 2.60 -0.75 19.14
N VAL A 283 2.50 -1.09 17.87
CA VAL A 283 2.98 -2.35 17.29
C VAL A 283 3.98 -2.06 16.20
N ASP A 284 5.09 -2.79 16.18
CA ASP A 284 6.05 -2.74 15.09
C ASP A 284 5.39 -3.10 13.78
N THR A 285 5.69 -2.36 12.73
CA THR A 285 5.11 -2.58 11.41
C THR A 285 6.20 -2.72 10.36
N LEU A 286 6.18 -3.86 9.66
CA LEU A 286 6.99 -4.14 8.48
C LEU A 286 6.08 -4.26 7.26
N THR A 287 6.14 -3.29 6.37
CA THR A 287 5.40 -3.31 5.10
C THR A 287 6.29 -3.79 3.97
N MET A 288 5.83 -4.77 3.20
CA MET A 288 6.54 -5.29 2.02
C MET A 288 5.82 -4.87 0.75
N SER A 289 6.57 -4.45 -0.27
CA SER A 289 6.01 -4.11 -1.58
C SER A 289 6.99 -4.42 -2.72
N ALA A 290 6.46 -4.85 -3.87
CA ALA A 290 7.27 -5.01 -5.09
C ALA A 290 7.52 -3.67 -5.78
N THR A 291 6.60 -2.71 -5.66
CA THR A 291 6.73 -1.39 -6.27
C THR A 291 6.58 -0.32 -5.22
N PRO A 292 7.60 0.55 -5.01
CA PRO A 292 7.43 1.73 -4.18
C PRO A 292 6.44 2.66 -4.89
N ILE A 293 5.17 2.64 -4.48
CA ILE A 293 4.23 3.68 -4.90
C ILE A 293 4.48 4.85 -3.95
N PRO A 294 4.96 6.00 -4.44
CA PRO A 294 5.05 7.19 -3.61
C PRO A 294 3.68 7.42 -2.96
N ARG A 295 3.64 7.56 -1.65
CA ARG A 295 2.41 7.97 -0.95
C ARG A 295 2.08 9.38 -1.44
N THR A 296 1.15 9.47 -2.42
CA THR A 296 0.59 10.74 -2.91
C THR A 296 -0.50 11.20 -1.98
#